data_ef78da0116cad404d293fc0b274c05eb
#
_entry.id   ef78da0116cad404d293fc0b274c05eb
#
_cell.length_a   1.000
_cell.length_b   1.000
_cell.length_c   1.000
_cell.angle_alpha   90.00
_cell.angle_beta   90.00
_cell.angle_gamma   90.00
#
_symmetry.space_group_name_H-M   'P 1'
#
loop_
_entity.id
_entity.type
_entity.pdbx_description
1 polymer ?
#
loop_
_entity_poly.entity_id
_entity_poly.type
_entity_poly.pdbx_seq_one_letter_code
_entity_poly.pdbx_strand_id
1 'polypeptide(L)'
;MVKAVFIQSSHSKYDDRPGGAYHFPKRSYLRRVEQTVGDWVVFYESRQGGGRGYIGVQKVRHIEDDQSDPTHAYAVLDQGSEFSFEVNVPRLKEDGLPYETGLPIFGGFNTQAVRLISDSDFEVILRAGFSSEKHPDMLPRTDEYETESTGFSEEPSAFEHTARDAILVSRKFRERSFAKQVKHAYKGVCAISGLELRNGGGRPEVEAAHILPVSENGPDTIKNGLAL
;
A
#
# COMPACT_ATOMS: atom_id res chain seq x y z
N MET A 1 1.83 -14.63 -4.19
CA MET A 1 1.66 -13.26 -4.71
C MET A 1 2.96 -12.53 -4.48
N VAL A 2 3.40 -11.68 -5.38
CA VAL A 2 4.76 -11.13 -5.38
C VAL A 2 4.71 -9.62 -5.34
N LYS A 3 5.38 -9.03 -4.35
CA LYS A 3 5.51 -7.57 -4.20
C LYS A 3 6.55 -7.02 -5.17
N ALA A 4 6.38 -5.77 -5.57
CA ALA A 4 7.36 -5.09 -6.41
C ALA A 4 7.46 -3.60 -6.09
N VAL A 5 8.59 -3.00 -6.49
CA VAL A 5 8.76 -1.56 -6.56
C VAL A 5 8.62 -1.13 -8.02
N PHE A 6 7.77 -0.14 -8.28
CA PHE A 6 7.60 0.53 -9.55
C PHE A 6 8.21 1.93 -9.46
N ILE A 7 9.19 2.22 -10.32
CA ILE A 7 9.79 3.55 -10.36
C ILE A 7 8.96 4.43 -11.27
N GLN A 8 8.44 5.51 -10.72
CA GLN A 8 7.80 6.57 -11.51
C GLN A 8 8.64 7.84 -11.53
N SER A 9 8.44 8.65 -12.55
CA SER A 9 9.07 9.96 -12.68
C SER A 9 8.14 10.87 -13.47
N SER A 10 7.93 12.07 -12.97
CA SER A 10 7.16 13.11 -13.66
C SER A 10 7.80 13.56 -14.99
N HIS A 11 9.07 13.19 -15.22
CA HIS A 11 9.81 13.44 -16.47
C HIS A 11 10.04 12.15 -17.27
N SER A 12 9.25 11.11 -16.98
CA SER A 12 9.30 9.83 -17.69
C SER A 12 8.90 10.01 -19.16
N LYS A 13 9.49 9.16 -20.02
CA LYS A 13 9.04 9.02 -21.43
C LYS A 13 7.76 8.20 -21.54
N TYR A 14 7.36 7.57 -20.45
CA TYR A 14 6.23 6.67 -20.39
C TYR A 14 4.96 7.44 -20.03
N ASP A 15 3.82 6.99 -20.56
CA ASP A 15 2.49 7.57 -20.27
C ASP A 15 1.95 7.03 -18.95
N ASP A 16 2.72 7.28 -17.87
CA ASP A 16 2.27 6.93 -16.52
C ASP A 16 1.08 7.80 -16.13
N ARG A 17 0.02 7.15 -15.63
CA ARG A 17 -1.20 7.82 -15.12
C ARG A 17 -1.26 7.59 -13.61
N PRO A 18 -0.76 8.53 -12.81
CA PRO A 18 -0.73 8.38 -11.35
C PRO A 18 -2.10 7.97 -10.79
N GLY A 19 -2.12 6.94 -9.93
CA GLY A 19 -3.35 6.37 -9.38
C GLY A 19 -4.19 5.53 -10.36
N GLY A 20 -3.90 5.54 -11.65
CA GLY A 20 -4.67 4.84 -12.68
C GLY A 20 -3.92 3.70 -13.37
N ALA A 21 -2.76 3.98 -13.94
CA ALA A 21 -1.98 2.98 -14.67
C ALA A 21 -0.49 3.31 -14.71
N TYR A 22 0.33 2.28 -14.70
CA TYR A 22 1.77 2.34 -14.85
C TYR A 22 2.19 1.80 -16.23
N HIS A 23 2.85 2.62 -17.04
CA HIS A 23 3.23 2.28 -18.41
C HIS A 23 4.65 1.69 -18.46
N PHE A 24 4.81 0.54 -19.13
CA PHE A 24 6.10 -0.16 -19.16
C PHE A 24 6.36 -0.91 -20.47
N PRO A 25 7.65 -1.08 -20.89
CA PRO A 25 8.03 -1.89 -22.04
C PRO A 25 7.89 -3.38 -21.71
N LYS A 26 7.10 -4.11 -22.53
CA LYS A 26 6.84 -5.56 -22.37
C LYS A 26 8.09 -6.39 -22.34
N ARG A 27 9.05 -6.12 -23.26
CA ARG A 27 10.30 -6.89 -23.39
C ARG A 27 11.07 -6.97 -22.06
N SER A 28 11.08 -5.89 -21.29
CA SER A 28 11.90 -5.78 -20.08
C SER A 28 11.16 -6.18 -18.81
N TYR A 29 9.85 -5.94 -18.75
CA TYR A 29 9.16 -5.98 -17.46
C TYR A 29 7.89 -6.83 -17.43
N LEU A 30 7.33 -7.29 -18.56
CA LEU A 30 6.05 -8.01 -18.58
C LEU A 30 6.00 -9.16 -17.58
N ARG A 31 6.98 -10.06 -17.59
CA ARG A 31 7.02 -11.21 -16.67
C ARG A 31 7.06 -10.83 -15.19
N ARG A 32 7.63 -9.68 -14.86
CA ARG A 32 7.67 -9.21 -13.46
C ARG A 32 6.35 -8.58 -13.07
N VAL A 33 5.77 -7.78 -13.96
CA VAL A 33 4.49 -7.12 -13.72
C VAL A 33 3.35 -8.15 -13.64
N GLU A 34 3.35 -9.19 -14.47
CA GLU A 34 2.39 -10.30 -14.39
C GLU A 34 2.33 -10.95 -13.01
N GLN A 35 3.49 -11.08 -12.35
CA GLN A 35 3.55 -11.67 -11.01
C GLN A 35 2.93 -10.79 -9.93
N THR A 36 2.76 -9.49 -10.19
CA THR A 36 2.19 -8.52 -9.24
C THR A 36 0.68 -8.34 -9.39
N VAL A 37 0.06 -8.94 -10.41
CA VAL A 37 -1.39 -8.83 -10.62
C VAL A 37 -2.15 -9.39 -9.42
N GLY A 38 -3.05 -8.57 -8.87
CA GLY A 38 -3.82 -8.89 -7.66
C GLY A 38 -3.07 -8.60 -6.35
N ASP A 39 -1.84 -8.11 -6.42
CA ASP A 39 -1.02 -7.80 -5.24
C ASP A 39 -0.58 -6.34 -5.19
N TRP A 40 0.06 -5.96 -4.08
CA TRP A 40 0.52 -4.62 -3.80
C TRP A 40 1.88 -4.33 -4.41
N VAL A 41 2.02 -3.14 -4.98
CA VAL A 41 3.30 -2.58 -5.42
C VAL A 41 3.59 -1.28 -4.67
N VAL A 42 4.87 -1.01 -4.46
CA VAL A 42 5.37 0.23 -3.87
C VAL A 42 5.81 1.15 -4.98
N PHE A 43 5.39 2.39 -4.96
CA PHE A 43 5.87 3.42 -5.88
C PHE A 43 7.09 4.12 -5.32
N TYR A 44 8.14 4.20 -6.14
CA TYR A 44 9.36 4.93 -5.84
C TYR A 44 9.51 6.10 -6.80
N GLU A 45 9.60 7.30 -6.27
CA GLU A 45 9.88 8.48 -7.07
C GLU A 45 11.39 8.71 -7.19
N SER A 46 11.87 8.82 -8.43
CA SER A 46 13.28 9.04 -8.71
C SER A 46 13.70 10.48 -8.36
N ARG A 47 15.03 10.70 -8.31
CA ARG A 47 15.61 12.03 -8.07
C ARG A 47 15.10 13.09 -9.06
N GLN A 48 14.86 12.70 -10.29
CA GLN A 48 14.37 13.62 -11.34
C GLN A 48 12.90 14.00 -11.14
N GLY A 49 12.11 13.14 -10.46
CA GLY A 49 10.73 13.44 -10.10
C GLY A 49 10.55 14.32 -8.86
N GLY A 50 11.63 14.58 -8.10
CA GLY A 50 11.61 15.47 -6.93
C GLY A 50 11.46 14.76 -5.58
N GLY A 51 10.80 13.61 -5.52
CA GLY A 51 10.43 12.92 -4.27
C GLY A 51 11.56 12.13 -3.62
N ARG A 52 12.44 11.51 -4.38
CA ARG A 52 13.60 10.73 -3.91
C ARG A 52 13.28 9.67 -2.86
N GLY A 53 12.26 8.87 -3.05
CA GLY A 53 11.92 7.85 -2.06
C GLY A 53 10.69 7.05 -2.44
N TYR A 54 10.36 6.13 -1.57
CA TYR A 54 9.09 5.43 -1.67
C TYR A 54 7.98 6.37 -1.22
N ILE A 55 6.95 6.51 -2.05
CA ILE A 55 5.91 7.53 -1.89
C ILE A 55 4.54 6.97 -1.54
N GLY A 56 4.34 5.68 -1.75
CA GLY A 56 3.04 5.04 -1.48
C GLY A 56 2.93 3.66 -2.07
N VAL A 57 1.76 3.07 -1.92
CA VAL A 57 1.45 1.72 -2.40
C VAL A 57 0.09 1.68 -3.08
N GLN A 58 -0.08 0.77 -4.03
CA GLN A 58 -1.36 0.51 -4.69
C GLN A 58 -1.41 -0.94 -5.20
N LYS A 59 -2.60 -1.51 -5.41
CA LYS A 59 -2.77 -2.83 -6.04
C LYS A 59 -2.74 -2.76 -7.56
N VAL A 60 -2.11 -3.76 -8.16
CA VAL A 60 -2.23 -4.00 -9.61
C VAL A 60 -3.48 -4.83 -9.85
N ARG A 61 -4.39 -4.32 -10.67
CA ARG A 61 -5.65 -4.98 -10.98
C ARG A 61 -5.52 -5.98 -12.13
N HIS A 62 -4.95 -5.53 -13.26
CA HIS A 62 -4.69 -6.32 -14.45
C HIS A 62 -3.70 -5.60 -15.36
N ILE A 63 -3.33 -6.25 -16.45
CA ILE A 63 -2.47 -5.67 -17.48
C ILE A 63 -3.28 -5.45 -18.75
N GLU A 64 -3.09 -4.29 -19.39
CA GLU A 64 -3.66 -3.95 -20.68
C GLU A 64 -2.55 -3.63 -21.68
N ASP A 65 -2.74 -4.05 -22.94
CA ASP A 65 -1.82 -3.69 -24.01
C ASP A 65 -2.01 -2.22 -24.42
N ASP A 66 -0.90 -1.54 -24.68
CA ASP A 66 -0.97 -0.22 -25.26
C ASP A 66 -1.42 -0.33 -26.73
N GLN A 67 -2.58 0.24 -27.04
CA GLN A 67 -3.17 0.23 -28.39
C GLN A 67 -2.38 1.09 -29.39
N SER A 68 -1.58 2.04 -28.89
CA SER A 68 -0.77 2.95 -29.72
C SER A 68 0.65 2.41 -29.94
N ASP A 69 1.16 1.59 -29.02
CA ASP A 69 2.49 0.97 -29.10
C ASP A 69 2.46 -0.50 -28.63
N PRO A 70 2.43 -1.47 -29.56
CA PRO A 70 2.36 -2.88 -29.22
C PRO A 70 3.58 -3.41 -28.43
N THR A 71 4.65 -2.63 -28.32
CA THR A 71 5.84 -2.98 -27.53
C THR A 71 5.68 -2.64 -26.04
N HIS A 72 4.64 -1.87 -25.70
CA HIS A 72 4.34 -1.42 -24.35
C HIS A 72 3.01 -1.98 -23.82
N ALA A 73 2.84 -1.89 -22.52
CA ALA A 73 1.61 -2.24 -21.82
C ALA A 73 1.42 -1.36 -20.57
N TYR A 74 0.21 -1.38 -20.03
CA TYR A 74 -0.17 -0.71 -18.79
C TYR A 74 -0.45 -1.74 -17.71
N ALA A 75 0.17 -1.58 -16.55
CA ALA A 75 -0.32 -2.17 -15.32
C ALA A 75 -1.43 -1.28 -14.78
N VAL A 76 -2.68 -1.68 -14.98
CA VAL A 76 -3.85 -0.94 -14.50
C VAL A 76 -3.97 -1.14 -13.00
N LEU A 77 -4.05 -0.02 -12.29
CA LEU A 77 -4.07 0.03 -10.85
C LEU A 77 -5.51 0.00 -10.33
N ASP A 78 -5.70 -0.60 -9.17
CA ASP A 78 -7.02 -0.67 -8.54
C ASP A 78 -7.32 0.67 -7.87
N GLN A 79 -8.30 1.40 -8.43
CA GLN A 79 -8.77 2.65 -7.87
C GLN A 79 -9.40 2.41 -6.50
N GLY A 80 -9.02 3.18 -5.50
CA GLY A 80 -9.45 2.97 -4.12
C GLY A 80 -8.45 2.15 -3.28
N SER A 81 -7.45 1.52 -3.91
CA SER A 81 -6.35 0.87 -3.19
C SER A 81 -5.12 1.77 -3.03
N GLU A 82 -5.17 3.02 -3.46
CA GLU A 82 -4.06 3.95 -3.34
C GLU A 82 -3.85 4.42 -1.90
N PHE A 83 -2.62 4.28 -1.41
CA PHE A 83 -2.17 4.82 -0.12
C PHE A 83 -0.85 5.56 -0.32
N SER A 84 -0.90 6.87 -0.18
CA SER A 84 0.31 7.70 -0.13
C SER A 84 0.96 7.59 1.24
N PHE A 85 2.27 7.55 1.28
CA PHE A 85 3.01 7.62 2.54
C PHE A 85 2.93 9.04 3.11
N GLU A 86 2.93 9.16 4.42
CA GLU A 86 2.93 10.44 5.13
C GLU A 86 4.23 11.19 4.90
N VAL A 87 5.33 10.43 4.85
CA VAL A 87 6.67 10.93 4.58
C VAL A 87 7.29 10.03 3.53
N ASN A 88 7.95 10.62 2.53
CA ASN A 88 8.70 9.84 1.55
C ASN A 88 9.79 9.04 2.25
N VAL A 89 9.74 7.71 2.14
CA VAL A 89 10.72 6.84 2.74
C VAL A 89 11.99 6.87 1.90
N PRO A 90 13.15 7.25 2.43
CA PRO A 90 14.38 7.32 1.66
C PRO A 90 14.81 5.92 1.20
N ARG A 91 15.67 5.85 0.18
CA ARG A 91 16.21 4.57 -0.32
C ARG A 91 16.97 3.78 0.76
N LEU A 92 17.70 4.49 1.61
CA LEU A 92 18.52 3.92 2.68
C LEU A 92 17.87 4.17 4.03
N LYS A 93 17.96 3.19 4.90
CA LYS A 93 17.63 3.28 6.31
C LYS A 93 18.63 4.17 7.05
N GLU A 94 18.37 4.47 8.31
CA GLU A 94 19.27 5.24 9.17
C GLU A 94 20.63 4.56 9.38
N ASP A 95 20.68 3.24 9.35
CA ASP A 95 21.91 2.43 9.42
C ASP A 95 22.72 2.42 8.10
N GLY A 96 22.26 3.11 7.06
CA GLY A 96 22.87 3.18 5.75
C GLY A 96 22.59 1.99 4.83
N LEU A 97 21.83 1.00 5.29
CA LEU A 97 21.43 -0.15 4.47
C LEU A 97 20.21 0.17 3.60
N PRO A 98 20.09 -0.40 2.40
CA PRO A 98 18.90 -0.22 1.58
C PRO A 98 17.67 -0.94 2.20
N TYR A 99 16.48 -0.40 1.97
CA TYR A 99 15.23 -1.07 2.31
C TYR A 99 15.01 -2.33 1.48
N GLU A 100 15.40 -2.31 0.20
CA GLU A 100 15.35 -3.47 -0.68
C GLU A 100 16.65 -4.27 -0.52
N THR A 101 16.60 -5.48 0.00
CA THR A 101 17.77 -6.34 0.28
C THR A 101 18.59 -6.69 -0.98
N GLY A 102 17.97 -6.64 -2.16
CA GLY A 102 18.65 -6.88 -3.46
C GLY A 102 19.41 -5.67 -4.01
N LEU A 103 19.37 -4.50 -3.36
CA LEU A 103 20.06 -3.31 -3.86
C LEU A 103 21.49 -3.18 -3.30
N PRO A 104 22.44 -2.68 -4.11
CA PRO A 104 23.79 -2.40 -3.62
C PRO A 104 23.77 -1.19 -2.67
N ILE A 105 24.60 -1.26 -1.63
CA ILE A 105 24.78 -0.16 -0.65
C ILE A 105 25.44 1.05 -1.32
N PHE A 106 26.48 0.83 -2.13
CA PHE A 106 27.25 1.86 -2.79
C PHE A 106 27.18 1.74 -4.31
N GLY A 107 27.14 2.88 -4.98
CA GLY A 107 27.25 2.97 -6.43
C GLY A 107 26.07 2.40 -7.20
N GLY A 108 26.10 2.54 -8.50
CA GLY A 108 25.19 1.94 -9.47
C GLY A 108 23.72 2.13 -9.14
N PHE A 109 23.12 3.15 -9.74
CA PHE A 109 21.66 3.24 -9.69
C PHE A 109 21.10 1.95 -10.31
N ASN A 110 20.25 1.25 -9.57
CA ASN A 110 19.47 0.21 -10.17
C ASN A 110 18.52 0.86 -11.19
N THR A 111 18.86 0.75 -12.45
CA THR A 111 18.11 1.34 -13.57
C THR A 111 16.84 0.56 -13.90
N GLN A 112 16.57 -0.54 -13.19
CA GLN A 112 15.38 -1.34 -13.40
C GLN A 112 14.15 -0.64 -12.84
N ALA A 113 13.24 -0.26 -13.74
CA ALA A 113 12.02 0.45 -13.37
C ALA A 113 11.01 -0.43 -12.59
N VAL A 114 11.06 -1.75 -12.79
CA VAL A 114 10.25 -2.72 -12.04
C VAL A 114 11.18 -3.71 -11.34
N ARG A 115 11.10 -3.77 -10.01
CA ARG A 115 11.90 -4.68 -9.18
C ARG A 115 10.98 -5.50 -8.28
N LEU A 116 11.17 -6.80 -8.29
CA LEU A 116 10.50 -7.68 -7.33
C LEU A 116 11.20 -7.56 -5.97
N ILE A 117 10.42 -7.51 -4.91
CA ILE A 117 10.90 -7.43 -3.54
C ILE A 117 10.31 -8.53 -2.68
N SER A 118 10.96 -8.84 -1.56
CA SER A 118 10.43 -9.78 -0.58
C SER A 118 9.26 -9.17 0.20
N ASP A 119 8.42 -10.02 0.79
CA ASP A 119 7.38 -9.55 1.71
C ASP A 119 7.99 -8.80 2.91
N SER A 120 9.15 -9.23 3.37
CA SER A 120 9.92 -8.57 4.44
C SER A 120 10.34 -7.15 4.06
N ASP A 121 10.91 -6.95 2.84
CA ASP A 121 11.28 -5.62 2.36
C ASP A 121 10.05 -4.72 2.25
N PHE A 122 8.96 -5.27 1.71
CA PHE A 122 7.70 -4.56 1.57
C PHE A 122 7.16 -4.08 2.93
N GLU A 123 7.15 -4.95 3.95
CA GLU A 123 6.68 -4.61 5.30
C GLU A 123 7.54 -3.53 5.96
N VAL A 124 8.86 -3.59 5.80
CA VAL A 124 9.78 -2.59 6.37
C VAL A 124 9.57 -1.23 5.70
N ILE A 125 9.34 -1.19 4.38
CA ILE A 125 9.03 0.05 3.65
C ILE A 125 7.67 0.62 4.13
N LEU A 126 6.63 -0.22 4.24
CA LEU A 126 5.32 0.19 4.74
C LEU A 126 5.41 0.80 6.14
N ARG A 127 6.14 0.13 7.04
CA ARG A 127 6.35 0.60 8.41
C ARG A 127 6.98 1.98 8.42
N ALA A 128 8.02 2.20 7.62
CA ALA A 128 8.68 3.50 7.53
C ALA A 128 7.76 4.59 6.94
N GLY A 129 6.93 4.22 5.94
CA GLY A 129 6.01 5.17 5.28
C GLY A 129 4.80 5.57 6.12
N PHE A 130 4.36 4.72 7.04
CA PHE A 130 3.21 4.93 7.93
C PHE A 130 3.60 5.07 9.41
N SER A 131 4.84 5.42 9.70
CA SER A 131 5.36 5.49 11.07
C SER A 131 4.88 6.71 11.87
N SER A 132 4.29 7.70 11.23
CA SER A 132 3.79 8.89 11.92
C SER A 132 2.36 8.67 12.44
N GLU A 133 2.19 8.63 13.75
CA GLU A 133 0.88 8.53 14.43
C GLU A 133 0.03 9.81 14.31
N LYS A 134 0.48 10.80 13.54
CA LYS A 134 -0.07 12.16 13.55
C LYS A 134 -1.31 12.40 12.71
N HIS A 135 -1.77 11.43 11.90
CA HIS A 135 -3.00 11.59 11.14
C HIS A 135 -4.17 10.86 11.80
N PRO A 136 -5.11 11.57 12.39
CA PRO A 136 -6.31 10.96 13.01
C PRO A 136 -7.17 10.18 12.01
N ASP A 137 -7.02 10.44 10.71
CA ASP A 137 -7.71 9.72 9.64
C ASP A 137 -7.10 8.36 9.30
N MET A 138 -5.91 8.09 9.78
CA MET A 138 -5.19 6.82 9.58
C MET A 138 -5.36 5.85 10.74
N LEU A 139 -5.89 6.33 11.87
CA LEU A 139 -6.28 5.45 12.97
C LEU A 139 -7.70 4.93 12.70
N PRO A 140 -7.96 3.61 12.79
CA PRO A 140 -9.32 3.16 12.96
C PRO A 140 -9.85 3.87 14.21
N ARG A 141 -11.01 4.52 14.13
CA ARG A 141 -11.77 4.88 15.30
C ARG A 141 -12.28 3.58 15.90
N THR A 142 -11.45 2.92 16.66
CA THR A 142 -11.90 2.01 17.67
C THR A 142 -12.24 2.88 18.85
N ASP A 143 -13.52 3.03 19.13
CA ASP A 143 -14.04 3.42 20.46
C ASP A 143 -13.78 2.26 21.45
N GLU A 144 -12.65 1.62 21.33
CA GLU A 144 -12.11 0.76 22.36
C GLU A 144 -11.63 1.70 23.45
N TYR A 145 -12.46 1.85 24.47
CA TYR A 145 -12.04 2.37 25.76
C TYR A 145 -10.72 1.71 26.11
N GLU A 146 -9.65 2.53 26.18
CA GLU A 146 -8.44 2.14 26.86
C GLU A 146 -8.84 1.79 28.29
N THR A 147 -9.08 0.51 28.53
CA THR A 147 -9.02 -0.01 29.89
C THR A 147 -7.58 0.23 30.32
N GLU A 148 -7.39 1.24 31.16
CA GLU A 148 -6.15 1.44 31.87
C GLU A 148 -5.77 0.12 32.54
N SER A 149 -4.88 -0.63 31.93
CA SER A 149 -4.23 -1.75 32.57
C SER A 149 -3.20 -1.16 33.54
N THR A 150 -3.68 -0.83 34.74
CA THR A 150 -2.80 -0.66 35.88
C THR A 150 -2.11 -1.99 36.16
N GLY A 151 -0.84 -2.06 35.90
CA GLY A 151 -0.04 -3.10 36.51
C GLY A 151 1.06 -3.68 35.65
N PHE A 152 2.27 -3.50 36.17
CA PHE A 152 3.54 -4.12 35.81
C PHE A 152 4.27 -3.58 34.59
N SER A 153 5.12 -2.60 34.89
CA SER A 153 6.25 -2.19 34.10
C SER A 153 7.35 -3.25 34.19
N GLU A 154 7.34 -4.23 33.28
CA GLU A 154 8.56 -4.94 32.94
C GLU A 154 9.12 -4.24 31.70
N GLU A 155 10.35 -3.76 31.75
CA GLU A 155 11.05 -3.20 30.60
C GLU A 155 11.16 -4.30 29.53
N PRO A 156 10.55 -4.14 28.36
CA PRO A 156 10.58 -5.17 27.33
C PRO A 156 11.95 -5.17 26.67
N SER A 157 12.57 -6.34 26.59
CA SER A 157 13.82 -6.52 25.88
C SER A 157 13.70 -6.11 24.42
N ALA A 158 14.67 -5.36 23.91
CA ALA A 158 14.70 -4.73 22.59
C ALA A 158 14.49 -5.70 21.38
N PHE A 159 14.51 -7.02 21.60
CA PHE A 159 14.43 -8.03 20.55
C PHE A 159 13.01 -8.48 20.18
N GLU A 160 12.03 -8.34 21.08
CA GLU A 160 10.65 -8.78 20.80
C GLU A 160 9.77 -7.71 20.13
N HIS A 161 10.11 -6.43 20.26
CA HIS A 161 9.31 -5.33 19.73
C HIS A 161 9.25 -5.29 18.21
N THR A 162 10.33 -5.60 17.51
CA THR A 162 10.43 -5.42 16.05
C THR A 162 9.50 -6.34 15.27
N ALA A 163 9.33 -7.58 15.69
CA ALA A 163 8.45 -8.54 15.00
C ALA A 163 6.96 -8.26 15.28
N ARG A 164 6.61 -7.90 16.50
CA ARG A 164 5.23 -7.54 16.88
C ARG A 164 4.77 -6.28 16.19
N ASP A 165 5.63 -5.25 16.12
CA ASP A 165 5.32 -3.99 15.45
C ASP A 165 5.13 -4.16 13.93
N ALA A 166 5.94 -5.00 13.28
CA ALA A 166 5.79 -5.30 11.86
C ALA A 166 4.44 -6.00 11.57
N ILE A 167 4.05 -6.95 12.42
CA ILE A 167 2.75 -7.64 12.32
C ILE A 167 1.60 -6.65 12.52
N LEU A 168 1.70 -5.74 13.50
CA LEU A 168 0.67 -4.73 13.76
C LEU A 168 0.51 -3.74 12.60
N VAL A 169 1.61 -3.24 12.03
CA VAL A 169 1.56 -2.34 10.86
C VAL A 169 0.96 -3.05 9.64
N SER A 170 1.38 -4.28 9.36
CA SER A 170 0.84 -5.07 8.26
C SER A 170 -0.65 -5.36 8.45
N ARG A 171 -1.10 -5.65 9.69
CA ARG A 171 -2.51 -5.85 10.03
C ARG A 171 -3.30 -4.56 9.86
N LYS A 172 -2.86 -3.46 10.47
CA LYS A 172 -3.51 -2.14 10.34
C LYS A 172 -3.59 -1.69 8.88
N PHE A 173 -2.55 -1.93 8.09
CA PHE A 173 -2.56 -1.63 6.66
C PHE A 173 -3.61 -2.44 5.91
N ARG A 174 -3.71 -3.76 6.16
CA ARG A 174 -4.71 -4.63 5.52
C ARG A 174 -6.13 -4.22 5.88
N GLU A 175 -6.40 -3.95 7.16
CA GLU A 175 -7.71 -3.50 7.64
C GLU A 175 -8.13 -2.16 6.99
N ARG A 176 -7.22 -1.19 6.91
CA ARG A 176 -7.46 0.09 6.24
C ARG A 176 -7.69 -0.06 4.74
N SER A 177 -6.87 -0.86 4.12
CA SER A 177 -6.95 -1.18 2.70
C SER A 177 -8.30 -1.80 2.35
N PHE A 178 -8.74 -2.78 3.13
CA PHE A 178 -10.06 -3.40 3.01
C PHE A 178 -11.17 -2.35 3.17
N ALA A 179 -11.14 -1.58 4.26
CA ALA A 179 -12.14 -0.55 4.53
C ALA A 179 -12.23 0.49 3.40
N LYS A 180 -11.09 0.98 2.91
CA LYS A 180 -11.07 1.94 1.80
C LYS A 180 -11.65 1.37 0.51
N GLN A 181 -11.30 0.13 0.16
CA GLN A 181 -11.80 -0.54 -1.04
C GLN A 181 -13.31 -0.81 -0.96
N VAL A 182 -13.81 -1.29 0.19
CA VAL A 182 -15.25 -1.52 0.40
C VAL A 182 -16.01 -0.19 0.31
N LYS A 183 -15.61 0.84 1.06
CA LYS A 183 -16.25 2.16 1.01
C LYS A 183 -16.28 2.75 -0.40
N HIS A 184 -15.20 2.57 -1.17
CA HIS A 184 -15.13 3.02 -2.54
C HIS A 184 -16.09 2.23 -3.46
N ALA A 185 -16.14 0.90 -3.34
CA ALA A 185 -17.01 0.03 -4.14
C ALA A 185 -18.49 0.34 -3.92
N TYR A 186 -18.87 0.63 -2.68
CA TYR A 186 -20.24 1.02 -2.30
C TYR A 186 -20.51 2.51 -2.44
N LYS A 187 -19.54 3.32 -2.90
CA LYS A 187 -19.65 4.78 -3.07
C LYS A 187 -20.07 5.51 -1.77
N GLY A 188 -19.76 4.94 -0.63
CA GLY A 188 -20.16 5.50 0.68
C GLY A 188 -21.61 5.28 1.05
N VAL A 189 -22.34 4.40 0.36
CA VAL A 189 -23.75 4.06 0.62
C VAL A 189 -23.81 2.79 1.45
N CYS A 190 -24.65 2.79 2.49
CA CYS A 190 -24.87 1.60 3.30
C CYS A 190 -25.57 0.48 2.49
N ALA A 191 -25.01 -0.72 2.50
CA ALA A 191 -25.52 -1.88 1.76
C ALA A 191 -26.90 -2.35 2.21
N ILE A 192 -27.30 -2.07 3.47
CA ILE A 192 -28.56 -2.52 4.05
C ILE A 192 -29.63 -1.43 3.92
N SER A 193 -29.35 -0.21 4.35
CA SER A 193 -30.31 0.89 4.40
C SER A 193 -30.41 1.68 3.09
N GLY A 194 -29.40 1.61 2.23
CA GLY A 194 -29.30 2.46 1.04
C GLY A 194 -29.03 3.94 1.35
N LEU A 195 -28.76 4.27 2.62
CA LEU A 195 -28.50 5.66 3.03
C LEU A 195 -27.03 6.03 2.80
N GLU A 196 -26.83 7.27 2.41
CA GLU A 196 -25.53 7.92 2.34
C GLU A 196 -25.45 8.98 3.45
N LEU A 197 -24.81 8.64 4.55
CA LEU A 197 -24.53 9.57 5.64
C LEU A 197 -23.11 10.11 5.48
N ARG A 198 -22.97 11.42 5.63
CA ARG A 198 -21.66 12.10 5.60
C ARG A 198 -21.49 12.94 6.84
N ASN A 199 -20.31 12.87 7.46
CA ASN A 199 -19.95 13.71 8.58
C ASN A 199 -19.73 15.17 8.15
N GLY A 200 -19.52 16.07 9.12
CA GLY A 200 -19.30 17.49 8.85
C GLY A 200 -18.08 17.82 7.98
N GLY A 201 -17.17 16.87 7.75
CA GLY A 201 -16.05 16.96 6.81
C GLY A 201 -16.33 16.34 5.43
N GLY A 202 -17.58 15.96 5.13
CA GLY A 202 -17.98 15.37 3.85
C GLY A 202 -17.60 13.90 3.66
N ARG A 203 -17.12 13.19 4.69
CA ARG A 203 -16.71 11.79 4.62
C ARG A 203 -17.90 10.86 4.86
N PRO A 204 -18.00 9.74 4.09
CA PRO A 204 -19.02 8.73 4.37
C PRO A 204 -18.83 8.12 5.76
N GLU A 205 -19.94 8.00 6.50
CA GLU A 205 -19.96 7.40 7.84
C GLU A 205 -20.15 5.89 7.84
N VAL A 206 -20.29 5.28 6.67
CA VAL A 206 -20.34 3.81 6.56
C VAL A 206 -19.03 3.19 7.01
N GLU A 207 -19.13 2.03 7.63
CA GLU A 207 -17.99 1.19 7.98
C GLU A 207 -17.92 -0.06 7.09
N ALA A 208 -16.71 -0.61 6.95
CA ALA A 208 -16.51 -1.84 6.19
C ALA A 208 -16.53 -3.04 7.14
N ALA A 209 -17.44 -3.96 6.88
CA ALA A 209 -17.55 -5.22 7.62
C ALA A 209 -17.23 -6.41 6.72
N HIS A 210 -16.57 -7.44 7.26
CA HIS A 210 -16.39 -8.70 6.56
C HIS A 210 -17.68 -9.55 6.62
N ILE A 211 -18.09 -10.13 5.49
CA ILE A 211 -19.19 -11.10 5.44
C ILE A 211 -18.78 -12.41 6.14
N LEU A 212 -17.63 -12.95 5.76
CA LEU A 212 -16.95 -14.04 6.46
C LEU A 212 -15.83 -13.43 7.31
N PRO A 213 -15.86 -13.58 8.64
CA PRO A 213 -14.88 -12.98 9.54
C PRO A 213 -13.44 -13.42 9.23
N VAL A 214 -12.46 -12.54 9.49
CA VAL A 214 -11.03 -12.85 9.36
C VAL A 214 -10.61 -14.01 10.26
N SER A 215 -11.24 -14.14 11.44
CA SER A 215 -11.03 -15.28 12.36
C SER A 215 -11.42 -16.64 11.77
N GLU A 216 -12.26 -16.63 10.76
CA GLU A 216 -12.70 -17.82 10.00
C GLU A 216 -12.04 -17.89 8.61
N ASN A 217 -10.88 -17.27 8.45
CA ASN A 217 -10.13 -17.15 7.20
C ASN A 217 -10.87 -16.39 6.08
N GLY A 218 -11.75 -15.47 6.43
CA GLY A 218 -12.37 -14.56 5.47
C GLY A 218 -11.32 -13.67 4.78
N PRO A 219 -11.34 -13.59 3.43
CA PRO A 219 -10.34 -12.81 2.69
C PRO A 219 -10.63 -11.31 2.77
N ASP A 220 -9.56 -10.48 2.79
CA ASP A 220 -9.63 -9.02 2.72
C ASP A 220 -9.89 -8.54 1.29
N THR A 221 -11.03 -8.92 0.74
CA THR A 221 -11.46 -8.59 -0.64
C THR A 221 -12.83 -7.91 -0.64
N ILE A 222 -13.09 -7.08 -1.65
CA ILE A 222 -14.39 -6.40 -1.82
C ILE A 222 -15.55 -7.41 -1.85
N LYS A 223 -15.34 -8.60 -2.42
CA LYS A 223 -16.35 -9.65 -2.48
C LYS A 223 -16.77 -10.21 -1.12
N ASN A 224 -15.91 -10.04 -0.13
CA ASN A 224 -16.16 -10.41 1.27
C ASN A 224 -16.49 -9.19 2.14
N GLY A 225 -16.81 -8.05 1.55
CA GLY A 225 -17.03 -6.80 2.25
C GLY A 225 -18.44 -6.24 2.08
N LEU A 226 -18.98 -5.67 3.15
CA LEU A 226 -20.21 -4.87 3.16
C LEU A 226 -19.90 -3.48 3.73
N ALA A 227 -20.50 -2.43 3.15
CA ALA A 227 -20.52 -1.11 3.75
C ALA A 227 -21.79 -0.99 4.61
N LEU A 228 -21.64 -0.77 5.90
CA LEU A 228 -22.74 -0.73 6.87
C LEU A 228 -22.88 0.65 7.51
#